data_d45d36c1e47afff29cde57ab58bfa81d
#
_entry.id   d45d36c1e47afff29cde57ab58bfa81d
#
_cell.length_a   1.000
_cell.length_b   1.000
_cell.length_c   1.000
_cell.angle_alpha   90.00
_cell.angle_beta   90.00
_cell.angle_gamma   90.00
#
_symmetry.space_group_name_H-M   'P 1'
#
loop_
_entity.id
_entity.type
_entity.pdbx_description
1 polymer ?
#
loop_
_entity_poly.entity_id
_entity_poly.type
_entity_poly.pdbx_seq_one_letter_code
_entity_poly.pdbx_strand_id
1 'polypeptide(L)'
;QPDIKEARGGLRDSVLVSALAASWLADRPHGTYDDAVERLLDVRDCIHLVAGKDTNMLLSPYQAKVAAMLGLADPTLPDGEREAKSIDDLQTLLARVGRQIAFSLDSTASRAEHSLTHDKPRFAFFQVFQPRGGGKRQAPTFDVIAPGVAKHEEEIVLAPGAEPAADPNLVLRVAVAAAEFGLPIAPGTLRNLKKCPIGDRNWTDESRELFIR
;
A
#
# COMPACT_ATOMS: atom_id res chain seq x y z
N GLN A 1 -14.04 18.78 -2.08
CA GLN A 1 -14.83 17.85 -1.25
C GLN A 1 -14.54 16.45 -1.75
N PRO A 2 -14.11 15.51 -0.91
CA PRO A 2 -13.74 14.18 -1.37
C PRO A 2 -14.97 13.37 -1.80
N ASP A 3 -14.91 12.83 -3.00
CA ASP A 3 -15.76 11.74 -3.45
C ASP A 3 -15.06 10.42 -3.06
N ILE A 4 -15.62 9.70 -2.10
CA ILE A 4 -15.02 8.48 -1.57
C ILE A 4 -15.08 7.29 -2.53
N LYS A 5 -15.82 7.42 -3.64
CA LYS A 5 -15.91 6.40 -4.69
C LYS A 5 -14.93 6.70 -5.82
N GLU A 6 -14.95 7.95 -6.35
CA GLU A 6 -14.26 8.32 -7.58
C GLU A 6 -12.85 8.88 -7.35
N ALA A 7 -12.53 9.33 -6.12
CA ALA A 7 -11.20 9.83 -5.80
C ALA A 7 -10.16 8.70 -5.88
N ARG A 8 -8.90 9.06 -6.17
CA ARG A 8 -7.79 8.10 -6.10
C ARG A 8 -7.72 7.44 -4.72
N GLY A 9 -7.67 6.13 -4.67
CA GLY A 9 -7.80 5.36 -3.44
C GLY A 9 -9.23 5.21 -2.95
N GLY A 10 -10.22 5.51 -3.79
CA GLY A 10 -11.64 5.34 -3.50
C GLY A 10 -12.15 3.92 -3.79
N LEU A 11 -13.46 3.73 -3.61
CA LEU A 11 -14.09 2.42 -3.81
C LEU A 11 -13.99 1.90 -5.24
N ARG A 12 -13.90 2.78 -6.26
CA ARG A 12 -13.67 2.36 -7.64
C ARG A 12 -12.32 1.67 -7.80
N ASP A 13 -11.29 2.17 -7.15
CA ASP A 13 -9.95 1.57 -7.19
C ASP A 13 -9.95 0.17 -6.56
N SER A 14 -10.72 -0.05 -5.50
CA SER A 14 -10.87 -1.38 -4.90
C SER A 14 -11.59 -2.38 -5.82
N VAL A 15 -12.52 -1.90 -6.65
CA VAL A 15 -13.17 -2.73 -7.69
C VAL A 15 -12.16 -3.11 -8.78
N LEU A 16 -11.29 -2.17 -9.19
CA LEU A 16 -10.24 -2.47 -10.17
C LEU A 16 -9.24 -3.50 -9.66
N VAL A 17 -8.81 -3.40 -8.40
CA VAL A 17 -7.96 -4.42 -7.75
C VAL A 17 -8.63 -5.79 -7.80
N SER A 18 -9.92 -5.86 -7.47
CA SER A 18 -10.68 -7.11 -7.50
C SER A 18 -10.84 -7.67 -8.92
N ALA A 19 -11.03 -6.81 -9.93
CA ALA A 19 -11.11 -7.21 -11.33
C ALA A 19 -9.77 -7.76 -11.86
N LEU A 20 -8.64 -7.12 -11.52
CA LEU A 20 -7.31 -7.62 -11.86
C LEU A 20 -7.01 -8.97 -11.22
N ALA A 21 -7.41 -9.17 -9.96
CA ALA A 21 -7.28 -10.45 -9.30
C ALA A 21 -8.18 -11.53 -9.93
N ALA A 22 -9.43 -11.19 -10.27
CA ALA A 22 -10.36 -12.11 -10.91
C ALA A 22 -9.92 -12.52 -12.33
N SER A 23 -9.12 -11.69 -13.00
CA SER A 23 -8.53 -12.02 -14.31
C SER A 23 -7.30 -12.90 -14.24
N TRP A 24 -6.87 -13.32 -13.04
CA TRP A 24 -5.66 -14.13 -12.78
C TRP A 24 -4.33 -13.50 -13.24
N LEU A 25 -4.34 -12.18 -13.50
CA LEU A 25 -3.14 -11.44 -13.90
C LEU A 25 -2.26 -11.07 -12.70
N ALA A 26 -2.84 -10.93 -11.51
CA ALA A 26 -2.12 -10.63 -10.28
C ALA A 26 -2.86 -11.17 -9.06
N ASP A 27 -2.12 -11.45 -8.00
CA ASP A 27 -2.71 -11.85 -6.72
C ASP A 27 -3.41 -10.66 -6.05
N ARG A 28 -4.58 -10.93 -5.44
CA ARG A 28 -5.29 -9.92 -4.64
C ARG A 28 -4.50 -9.61 -3.37
N PRO A 29 -4.27 -8.32 -3.04
CA PRO A 29 -3.71 -7.95 -1.76
C PRO A 29 -4.70 -8.27 -0.62
N HIS A 30 -4.17 -8.57 0.58
CA HIS A 30 -4.93 -8.94 1.76
C HIS A 30 -4.47 -8.14 2.99
N GLY A 31 -5.13 -8.36 4.13
CA GLY A 31 -4.79 -7.73 5.40
C GLY A 31 -5.07 -6.24 5.40
N THR A 32 -4.03 -5.40 5.49
CA THR A 32 -4.21 -3.93 5.58
C THR A 32 -5.01 -3.33 4.42
N TYR A 33 -5.06 -4.00 3.27
CA TYR A 33 -5.91 -3.60 2.15
C TYR A 33 -7.38 -3.90 2.44
N ASP A 34 -7.69 -5.09 2.94
CA ASP A 34 -9.05 -5.46 3.29
C ASP A 34 -9.60 -4.54 4.38
N ASP A 35 -8.81 -4.27 5.43
CA ASP A 35 -9.15 -3.32 6.50
C ASP A 35 -9.42 -1.91 5.94
N ALA A 36 -8.64 -1.47 4.95
CA ALA A 36 -8.82 -0.16 4.34
C ALA A 36 -10.13 -0.08 3.53
N VAL A 37 -10.47 -1.11 2.77
CA VAL A 37 -11.72 -1.17 2.01
C VAL A 37 -12.92 -1.19 2.96
N GLU A 38 -12.87 -2.00 4.01
CA GLU A 38 -13.94 -2.08 5.02
C GLU A 38 -14.17 -0.71 5.68
N ARG A 39 -13.09 -0.05 6.10
CA ARG A 39 -13.19 1.31 6.68
C ARG A 39 -13.80 2.33 5.72
N LEU A 40 -13.48 2.25 4.44
CA LEU A 40 -14.06 3.16 3.45
C LEU A 40 -15.55 2.88 3.23
N LEU A 41 -15.98 1.62 3.32
CA LEU A 41 -17.39 1.24 3.30
C LEU A 41 -18.12 1.75 4.53
N ASP A 42 -17.55 1.63 5.74
CA ASP A 42 -18.11 2.20 6.98
C ASP A 42 -18.34 3.71 6.83
N VAL A 43 -17.35 4.43 6.28
CA VAL A 43 -17.49 5.88 6.02
C VAL A 43 -18.64 6.16 5.05
N ARG A 44 -18.77 5.37 3.98
CA ARG A 44 -19.86 5.52 3.00
C ARG A 44 -21.23 5.34 3.66
N ASP A 45 -21.36 4.30 4.47
CA ASP A 45 -22.63 3.99 5.12
C ASP A 45 -23.01 5.10 6.11
N CYS A 46 -22.05 5.65 6.84
CA CYS A 46 -22.27 6.85 7.67
C CYS A 46 -22.69 8.07 6.85
N ILE A 47 -22.07 8.31 5.67
CA ILE A 47 -22.47 9.39 4.77
C ILE A 47 -23.94 9.23 4.32
N HIS A 48 -24.34 8.02 3.91
CA HIS A 48 -25.73 7.72 3.50
C HIS A 48 -26.72 7.98 4.62
N LEU A 49 -26.40 7.56 5.84
CA LEU A 49 -27.25 7.79 7.01
C LEU A 49 -27.39 9.29 7.35
N VAL A 50 -26.29 10.03 7.32
CA VAL A 50 -26.29 11.47 7.63
C VAL A 50 -26.95 12.28 6.52
N ALA A 51 -26.74 11.92 5.25
CA ALA A 51 -27.30 12.61 4.11
C ALA A 51 -28.77 12.25 3.83
N GLY A 52 -29.24 11.09 4.34
CA GLY A 52 -30.58 10.56 4.06
C GLY A 52 -30.79 10.16 2.59
N LYS A 53 -29.72 9.95 1.85
CA LYS A 53 -29.73 9.57 0.41
C LYS A 53 -28.44 8.88 0.01
N ASP A 54 -28.49 8.15 -1.10
CA ASP A 54 -27.32 7.55 -1.73
C ASP A 54 -26.41 8.64 -2.31
N THR A 55 -25.26 8.85 -1.68
CA THR A 55 -24.23 9.82 -2.11
C THR A 55 -22.85 9.40 -1.63
N ASN A 56 -21.85 9.57 -2.48
CA ASN A 56 -20.44 9.30 -2.13
C ASN A 56 -19.66 10.58 -1.80
N MET A 57 -20.35 11.74 -1.79
CA MET A 57 -19.74 13.03 -1.50
C MET A 57 -19.75 13.32 0.00
N LEU A 58 -18.58 13.43 0.61
CA LEU A 58 -18.43 13.86 1.98
C LEU A 58 -18.46 15.41 2.02
N LEU A 59 -19.66 15.98 2.15
CA LEU A 59 -19.83 17.41 2.24
C LEU A 59 -19.41 17.92 3.63
N SER A 60 -18.89 19.17 3.69
CA SER A 60 -18.45 19.77 4.96
C SER A 60 -19.49 19.70 6.09
N PRO A 61 -20.80 19.96 5.86
CA PRO A 61 -21.81 19.85 6.91
C PRO A 61 -22.03 18.43 7.46
N TYR A 62 -21.54 17.40 6.76
CA TYR A 62 -21.70 16.00 7.21
C TYR A 62 -20.51 15.51 8.04
N GLN A 63 -19.33 16.15 7.90
CA GLN A 63 -18.07 15.63 8.43
C GLN A 63 -18.13 15.36 9.94
N ALA A 64 -18.58 16.31 10.72
CA ALA A 64 -18.68 16.16 12.18
C ALA A 64 -19.59 15.01 12.59
N LYS A 65 -20.75 14.87 11.95
CA LYS A 65 -21.69 13.78 12.25
C LYS A 65 -21.15 12.41 11.82
N VAL A 66 -20.53 12.33 10.63
CA VAL A 66 -19.88 11.10 10.15
C VAL A 66 -18.74 10.71 11.08
N ALA A 67 -17.90 11.65 11.51
CA ALA A 67 -16.82 11.40 12.45
C ALA A 67 -17.33 10.87 13.80
N ALA A 68 -18.41 11.45 14.32
CA ALA A 68 -19.04 11.01 15.56
C ALA A 68 -19.61 9.58 15.44
N MET A 69 -20.26 9.25 14.32
CA MET A 69 -20.80 7.91 14.05
C MET A 69 -19.69 6.84 13.95
N LEU A 70 -18.52 7.23 13.45
CA LEU A 70 -17.34 6.36 13.38
C LEU A 70 -16.58 6.24 14.71
N GLY A 71 -17.06 6.91 15.77
CA GLY A 71 -16.43 6.87 17.09
C GLY A 71 -15.15 7.70 17.20
N LEU A 72 -14.94 8.68 16.32
CA LEU A 72 -13.76 9.55 16.30
C LEU A 72 -13.90 10.76 17.24
N ALA A 73 -15.09 11.01 17.78
CA ALA A 73 -15.32 12.11 18.71
C ALA A 73 -14.81 11.77 20.11
N ASP A 74 -13.84 12.55 20.61
CA ASP A 74 -13.31 12.40 21.96
C ASP A 74 -14.24 13.06 22.99
N PRO A 75 -14.94 12.30 23.86
CA PRO A 75 -15.91 12.85 24.79
C PRO A 75 -15.27 13.69 25.91
N THR A 76 -13.96 13.64 26.07
CA THR A 76 -13.25 14.39 27.12
C THR A 76 -12.95 15.82 26.72
N LEU A 77 -13.10 16.18 25.44
CA LEU A 77 -12.83 17.52 24.93
C LEU A 77 -14.09 18.41 25.00
N PRO A 78 -13.92 19.74 25.14
CA PRO A 78 -15.00 20.71 24.95
C PRO A 78 -15.64 20.60 23.56
N ASP A 79 -16.93 20.93 23.43
CA ASP A 79 -17.71 20.67 22.20
C ASP A 79 -17.06 21.20 20.90
N GLY A 80 -16.57 22.46 20.88
CA GLY A 80 -15.94 23.02 19.70
C GLY A 80 -14.61 22.37 19.32
N GLU A 81 -13.78 22.05 20.32
CA GLU A 81 -12.50 21.34 20.10
C GLU A 81 -12.74 19.90 19.70
N ARG A 82 -13.72 19.24 20.28
CA ARG A 82 -14.15 17.87 19.94
C ARG A 82 -14.55 17.77 18.50
N GLU A 83 -15.39 18.70 18.03
CA GLU A 83 -15.85 18.72 16.64
C GLU A 83 -14.68 18.94 15.68
N ALA A 84 -13.83 19.94 15.91
CA ALA A 84 -12.68 20.24 15.07
C ALA A 84 -11.72 19.04 15.00
N LYS A 85 -11.38 18.44 16.14
CA LYS A 85 -10.50 17.28 16.22
C LYS A 85 -11.10 16.06 15.49
N SER A 86 -12.40 15.80 15.68
CA SER A 86 -13.04 14.64 15.04
C SER A 86 -13.07 14.77 13.51
N ILE A 87 -13.20 15.97 12.98
CA ILE A 87 -13.11 16.25 11.53
C ILE A 87 -11.68 15.99 11.03
N ASP A 88 -10.66 16.44 11.76
CA ASP A 88 -9.25 16.21 11.40
C ASP A 88 -8.90 14.72 11.44
N ASP A 89 -9.33 14.02 12.49
CA ASP A 89 -9.17 12.56 12.61
C ASP A 89 -9.87 11.81 11.46
N LEU A 90 -11.06 12.25 11.02
CA LEU A 90 -11.75 11.70 9.86
C LEU A 90 -10.95 11.93 8.57
N GLN A 91 -10.42 13.13 8.36
CA GLN A 91 -9.61 13.43 7.19
C GLN A 91 -8.31 12.63 7.17
N THR A 92 -7.67 12.48 8.33
CA THR A 92 -6.48 11.64 8.52
C THR A 92 -6.78 10.17 8.22
N LEU A 93 -7.92 9.65 8.70
CA LEU A 93 -8.39 8.30 8.39
C LEU A 93 -8.55 8.12 6.88
N LEU A 94 -9.29 9.02 6.22
CA LEU A 94 -9.53 8.95 4.77
C LEU A 94 -8.23 9.03 3.95
N ALA A 95 -7.31 9.91 4.35
CA ALA A 95 -6.01 10.02 3.70
C ALA A 95 -5.17 8.75 3.84
N ARG A 96 -5.19 8.09 5.01
CA ARG A 96 -4.49 6.83 5.26
C ARG A 96 -5.10 5.69 4.45
N VAL A 97 -6.40 5.53 4.49
CA VAL A 97 -7.16 4.51 3.77
C VAL A 97 -6.99 4.67 2.26
N GLY A 98 -7.15 5.89 1.74
CA GLY A 98 -6.98 6.19 0.33
C GLY A 98 -5.57 5.87 -0.18
N ARG A 99 -4.52 6.24 0.58
CA ARG A 99 -3.14 5.87 0.21
C ARG A 99 -2.94 4.36 0.17
N GLN A 100 -3.52 3.61 1.11
CA GLN A 100 -3.41 2.15 1.15
C GLN A 100 -4.06 1.50 -0.07
N ILE A 101 -5.27 1.95 -0.44
CA ILE A 101 -6.00 1.41 -1.60
C ILE A 101 -5.29 1.79 -2.91
N ALA A 102 -4.86 3.07 -3.06
CA ALA A 102 -4.13 3.53 -4.23
C ALA A 102 -2.82 2.74 -4.44
N PHE A 103 -2.03 2.57 -3.37
CA PHE A 103 -0.81 1.75 -3.42
C PHE A 103 -1.11 0.30 -3.81
N SER A 104 -2.18 -0.27 -3.28
CA SER A 104 -2.59 -1.64 -3.62
C SER A 104 -2.99 -1.77 -5.09
N LEU A 105 -3.68 -0.77 -5.65
CA LEU A 105 -4.00 -0.73 -7.08
C LEU A 105 -2.74 -0.63 -7.93
N ASP A 106 -1.86 0.33 -7.64
CA ASP A 106 -0.62 0.53 -8.41
C ASP A 106 0.24 -0.74 -8.42
N SER A 107 0.45 -1.36 -7.25
CA SER A 107 1.25 -2.58 -7.14
C SER A 107 0.58 -3.80 -7.80
N THR A 108 -0.74 -3.88 -7.80
CA THR A 108 -1.47 -4.97 -8.47
C THR A 108 -1.47 -4.78 -9.98
N ALA A 109 -1.65 -3.54 -10.45
CA ALA A 109 -1.58 -3.19 -11.87
C ALA A 109 -0.19 -3.46 -12.45
N SER A 110 0.86 -3.05 -11.75
CA SER A 110 2.25 -3.31 -12.17
C SER A 110 2.54 -4.82 -12.30
N ARG A 111 2.09 -5.64 -11.35
CA ARG A 111 2.24 -7.10 -11.44
C ARG A 111 1.42 -7.69 -12.59
N ALA A 112 0.22 -7.19 -12.82
CA ALA A 112 -0.62 -7.64 -13.94
C ALA A 112 0.05 -7.29 -15.29
N GLU A 113 0.60 -6.09 -15.43
CA GLU A 113 1.34 -5.66 -16.61
C GLU A 113 2.59 -6.54 -16.83
N HIS A 114 3.35 -6.81 -15.75
CA HIS A 114 4.50 -7.69 -15.82
C HIS A 114 4.12 -9.10 -16.27
N SER A 115 3.02 -9.66 -15.77
CA SER A 115 2.50 -10.96 -16.21
C SER A 115 2.19 -10.97 -17.71
N LEU A 116 1.60 -9.90 -18.24
CA LEU A 116 1.27 -9.79 -19.66
C LEU A 116 2.50 -9.64 -20.57
N THR A 117 3.55 -8.95 -20.09
CA THR A 117 4.76 -8.67 -20.87
C THR A 117 5.75 -9.84 -20.86
N HIS A 118 5.78 -10.64 -19.78
CA HIS A 118 6.73 -11.73 -19.60
C HIS A 118 6.16 -13.12 -19.87
N ASP A 119 4.85 -13.26 -19.98
CA ASP A 119 4.23 -14.52 -20.41
C ASP A 119 4.43 -14.69 -21.93
N LYS A 120 5.56 -15.29 -22.32
CA LYS A 120 5.56 -16.07 -23.54
C LYS A 120 4.48 -17.14 -23.38
N PRO A 121 3.58 -17.32 -24.37
CA PRO A 121 2.46 -18.27 -24.21
C PRO A 121 3.03 -19.64 -23.85
N ARG A 122 2.99 -19.99 -22.59
CA ARG A 122 3.17 -21.35 -22.12
C ARG A 122 1.92 -22.09 -22.56
N PHE A 123 1.96 -22.63 -23.78
CA PHE A 123 1.09 -23.72 -24.17
C PHE A 123 1.42 -24.92 -23.25
N ALA A 124 1.04 -24.82 -22.00
CA ALA A 124 1.23 -25.84 -20.98
C ALA A 124 0.17 -26.96 -21.07
N PHE A 125 -0.50 -27.12 -22.23
CA PHE A 125 -1.52 -28.17 -22.37
C PHE A 125 -0.96 -29.53 -22.80
N PHE A 126 0.35 -29.64 -23.04
CA PHE A 126 0.96 -30.91 -23.53
C PHE A 126 2.06 -31.48 -22.63
N GLN A 127 2.19 -31.09 -21.36
CA GLN A 127 3.21 -31.68 -20.47
C GLN A 127 2.64 -32.47 -19.28
N VAL A 128 1.53 -33.18 -19.47
CA VAL A 128 0.98 -34.07 -18.42
C VAL A 128 1.75 -35.39 -18.29
N PHE A 129 2.69 -35.68 -19.20
CA PHE A 129 3.42 -36.96 -19.20
C PHE A 129 4.94 -36.80 -19.37
N GLN A 130 5.61 -36.00 -18.56
CA GLN A 130 7.05 -36.16 -18.39
C GLN A 130 7.38 -36.48 -16.93
N PRO A 131 8.20 -37.54 -16.64
CA PRO A 131 8.63 -37.85 -15.28
C PRO A 131 9.41 -36.66 -14.74
N ARG A 132 9.08 -36.27 -13.51
CA ARG A 132 9.75 -35.21 -12.75
C ARG A 132 11.23 -35.52 -12.57
N GLY A 133 12.04 -35.26 -13.58
CA GLY A 133 13.48 -35.08 -13.43
C GLY A 133 13.69 -33.76 -12.66
N GLY A 134 14.48 -33.80 -11.58
CA GLY A 134 14.76 -32.69 -10.69
C GLY A 134 15.35 -31.47 -11.43
N GLY A 135 14.51 -30.61 -11.92
CA GLY A 135 14.91 -29.27 -12.36
C GLY A 135 15.39 -28.50 -11.14
N LYS A 136 16.70 -28.22 -11.06
CA LYS A 136 17.22 -27.24 -10.10
C LYS A 136 16.41 -25.96 -10.27
N ARG A 137 15.58 -25.62 -9.26
CA ARG A 137 15.01 -24.28 -9.18
C ARG A 137 16.19 -23.32 -9.17
N GLN A 138 16.37 -22.54 -10.23
CA GLN A 138 17.32 -21.45 -10.23
C GLN A 138 16.91 -20.52 -9.07
N ALA A 139 17.85 -20.31 -8.15
CA ALA A 139 17.64 -19.34 -7.08
C ALA A 139 17.35 -17.97 -7.72
N PRO A 140 16.38 -17.21 -7.19
CA PRO A 140 16.08 -15.87 -7.72
C PRO A 140 17.37 -15.05 -7.71
N THR A 141 17.68 -14.43 -8.84
CA THR A 141 18.86 -13.60 -9.00
C THR A 141 18.53 -12.22 -8.42
N PHE A 142 19.17 -11.86 -7.32
CA PHE A 142 19.07 -10.53 -6.72
C PHE A 142 20.27 -9.70 -7.18
N ASP A 143 20.01 -8.57 -7.81
CA ASP A 143 21.02 -7.58 -8.13
C ASP A 143 21.16 -6.62 -6.93
N VAL A 144 22.22 -6.83 -6.13
CA VAL A 144 22.47 -6.02 -4.92
C VAL A 144 23.03 -4.67 -5.34
N ILE A 145 22.27 -3.61 -5.09
CA ILE A 145 22.56 -2.24 -5.51
C ILE A 145 23.08 -1.34 -4.37
N ALA A 146 22.76 -1.71 -3.13
CA ALA A 146 23.25 -1.03 -1.93
C ALA A 146 23.23 -2.02 -0.74
N PRO A 147 23.92 -1.73 0.38
CA PRO A 147 23.86 -2.57 1.57
C PRO A 147 22.42 -2.81 2.02
N GLY A 148 21.99 -4.07 2.04
CA GLY A 148 20.63 -4.49 2.41
C GLY A 148 19.56 -4.23 1.35
N VAL A 149 19.89 -3.69 0.17
CA VAL A 149 18.94 -3.34 -0.91
C VAL A 149 19.33 -4.03 -2.20
N ALA A 150 18.37 -4.64 -2.86
CA ALA A 150 18.56 -5.28 -4.15
C ALA A 150 17.41 -4.91 -5.12
N LYS A 151 17.69 -5.06 -6.40
CA LYS A 151 16.70 -5.08 -7.46
C LYS A 151 16.36 -6.52 -7.78
N HIS A 152 15.08 -6.81 -7.90
CA HIS A 152 14.58 -8.10 -8.38
C HIS A 152 13.40 -7.86 -9.29
N GLU A 153 13.51 -8.33 -10.53
CA GLU A 153 12.57 -7.97 -11.59
C GLU A 153 12.46 -6.44 -11.73
N GLU A 154 11.27 -5.88 -11.70
CA GLU A 154 11.01 -4.44 -11.81
C GLU A 154 10.68 -3.81 -10.44
N GLU A 155 11.18 -4.39 -9.34
CA GLU A 155 10.91 -3.89 -7.97
C GLU A 155 12.19 -3.76 -7.14
N ILE A 156 12.20 -2.81 -6.20
CA ILE A 156 13.21 -2.71 -5.15
C ILE A 156 12.82 -3.63 -3.99
N VAL A 157 13.74 -4.53 -3.66
CA VAL A 157 13.56 -5.55 -2.62
C VAL A 157 14.66 -5.46 -1.57
N LEU A 158 14.46 -6.09 -0.42
CA LEU A 158 15.56 -6.30 0.53
C LEU A 158 16.52 -7.36 0.00
N ALA A 159 17.82 -7.08 0.09
CA ALA A 159 18.84 -8.05 -0.24
C ALA A 159 18.78 -9.26 0.71
N PRO A 160 19.18 -10.47 0.26
CA PRO A 160 19.34 -11.61 1.15
C PRO A 160 20.25 -11.27 2.33
N GLY A 161 19.80 -11.59 3.55
CA GLY A 161 20.54 -11.29 4.78
C GLY A 161 20.37 -9.86 5.31
N ALA A 162 19.52 -9.03 4.71
CA ALA A 162 19.18 -7.72 5.28
C ALA A 162 18.47 -7.89 6.63
N GLU A 163 18.88 -7.12 7.63
CA GLU A 163 18.30 -7.11 8.98
C GLU A 163 17.60 -5.79 9.29
N PRO A 164 16.34 -5.60 8.91
CA PRO A 164 15.62 -4.35 9.09
C PRO A 164 15.59 -3.85 10.54
N ALA A 165 15.53 -4.76 11.52
CA ALA A 165 15.49 -4.39 12.93
C ALA A 165 16.82 -3.83 13.47
N ALA A 166 17.94 -4.12 12.80
CA ALA A 166 19.27 -3.71 13.22
C ALA A 166 19.81 -2.51 12.42
N ASP A 167 19.16 -2.14 11.31
CA ASP A 167 19.67 -1.14 10.36
C ASP A 167 18.78 0.11 10.29
N PRO A 168 19.14 1.18 10.98
CA PRO A 168 18.34 2.42 11.01
C PRO A 168 18.32 3.18 9.67
N ASN A 169 19.32 2.97 8.79
CA ASN A 169 19.42 3.66 7.51
C ASN A 169 18.82 2.88 6.33
N LEU A 170 18.38 1.65 6.57
CA LEU A 170 17.83 0.80 5.51
C LEU A 170 16.62 1.43 4.80
N VAL A 171 15.76 2.12 5.55
CA VAL A 171 14.59 2.82 4.99
C VAL A 171 15.04 3.89 3.99
N LEU A 172 16.05 4.69 4.34
CA LEU A 172 16.58 5.74 3.47
C LEU A 172 17.24 5.15 2.22
N ARG A 173 18.05 4.10 2.37
CA ARG A 173 18.69 3.41 1.24
C ARG A 173 17.68 2.83 0.26
N VAL A 174 16.61 2.21 0.77
CA VAL A 174 15.52 1.71 -0.08
C VAL A 174 14.80 2.85 -0.79
N ALA A 175 14.54 3.98 -0.11
CA ALA A 175 13.90 5.14 -0.71
C ALA A 175 14.76 5.77 -1.82
N VAL A 176 16.06 5.95 -1.56
CA VAL A 176 17.03 6.45 -2.56
C VAL A 176 17.08 5.51 -3.77
N ALA A 177 17.21 4.21 -3.55
CA ALA A 177 17.23 3.23 -4.63
C ALA A 177 15.94 3.28 -5.48
N ALA A 178 14.77 3.38 -4.84
CA ALA A 178 13.50 3.50 -5.55
C ALA A 178 13.44 4.77 -6.40
N ALA A 179 13.95 5.90 -5.90
CA ALA A 179 14.00 7.16 -6.63
C ALA A 179 15.01 7.13 -7.78
N GLU A 180 16.23 6.63 -7.55
CA GLU A 180 17.30 6.59 -8.56
C GLU A 180 16.97 5.67 -9.73
N PHE A 181 16.36 4.51 -9.45
CA PHE A 181 16.00 3.54 -10.49
C PHE A 181 14.59 3.76 -11.06
N GLY A 182 13.78 4.64 -10.46
CA GLY A 182 12.39 4.85 -10.86
C GLY A 182 11.52 3.60 -10.68
N LEU A 183 11.86 2.71 -9.73
CA LEU A 183 11.20 1.44 -9.51
C LEU A 183 10.34 1.44 -8.25
N PRO A 184 9.19 0.73 -8.26
CA PRO A 184 8.37 0.58 -7.07
C PRO A 184 9.08 -0.28 -6.01
N ILE A 185 8.72 -0.04 -4.74
CA ILE A 185 9.20 -0.86 -3.64
C ILE A 185 8.23 -2.03 -3.45
N ALA A 186 8.77 -3.26 -3.44
CA ALA A 186 7.96 -4.47 -3.25
C ALA A 186 7.14 -4.41 -1.95
N PRO A 187 5.88 -4.87 -1.95
CA PRO A 187 5.03 -4.87 -0.75
C PRO A 187 5.60 -5.64 0.44
N GLY A 188 6.34 -6.73 0.16
CA GLY A 188 7.07 -7.49 1.17
C GLY A 188 8.18 -6.68 1.84
N THR A 189 8.89 -5.88 1.05
CA THR A 189 9.92 -4.94 1.53
C THR A 189 9.30 -3.90 2.45
N LEU A 190 8.23 -3.23 2.05
CA LEU A 190 7.55 -2.23 2.88
C LEU A 190 7.08 -2.79 4.23
N ARG A 191 6.56 -4.03 4.26
CA ARG A 191 6.20 -4.69 5.52
C ARG A 191 7.40 -4.91 6.43
N ASN A 192 8.54 -5.29 5.88
CA ASN A 192 9.76 -5.52 6.64
C ASN A 192 10.41 -4.21 7.11
N LEU A 193 10.35 -3.14 6.32
CA LEU A 193 10.85 -1.82 6.71
C LEU A 193 10.13 -1.23 7.93
N LYS A 194 8.89 -1.65 8.22
CA LYS A 194 8.20 -1.28 9.47
C LYS A 194 8.90 -1.78 10.73
N LYS A 195 9.81 -2.74 10.60
CA LYS A 195 10.63 -3.27 11.72
C LYS A 195 11.89 -2.44 11.97
N CYS A 196 12.23 -1.51 11.06
CA CYS A 196 13.39 -0.64 11.25
C CYS A 196 13.17 0.26 12.48
N PRO A 197 14.22 0.52 13.27
CA PRO A 197 14.11 1.40 14.42
C PRO A 197 13.65 2.79 14.02
N ILE A 198 12.52 3.23 14.59
CA ILE A 198 12.03 4.61 14.48
C ILE A 198 12.30 5.24 15.85
N GLY A 199 13.50 5.71 16.08
CA GLY A 199 13.89 6.33 17.34
C GLY A 199 14.54 7.69 17.13
N ASP A 200 14.99 8.33 18.21
CA ASP A 200 15.82 9.54 18.17
C ASP A 200 17.02 9.29 17.25
N ARG A 201 16.82 9.59 15.98
CA ARG A 201 17.87 9.41 14.98
C ARG A 201 18.88 10.51 15.18
N ASN A 202 19.97 10.17 15.85
CA ASN A 202 21.17 10.92 15.62
C ASN A 202 21.49 10.76 14.14
N TRP A 203 21.19 11.81 13.36
CA TRP A 203 21.51 11.86 11.94
C TRP A 203 23.01 11.62 11.76
N THR A 204 23.35 10.43 11.30
CA THR A 204 24.71 10.10 10.90
C THR A 204 25.04 10.81 9.58
N ASP A 205 26.31 10.92 9.24
CA ASP A 205 26.71 11.49 7.94
C ASP A 205 26.09 10.68 6.79
N GLU A 206 26.04 9.35 6.90
CA GLU A 206 25.32 8.49 5.94
C GLU A 206 23.84 8.87 5.82
N SER A 207 23.14 9.09 6.94
CA SER A 207 21.71 9.49 6.91
C SER A 207 21.50 10.81 6.19
N ARG A 208 22.41 11.77 6.39
CA ARG A 208 22.37 13.10 5.73
C ARG A 208 22.60 12.96 4.23
N GLU A 209 23.63 12.22 3.84
CA GLU A 209 23.92 11.98 2.42
C GLU A 209 22.76 11.29 1.70
N LEU A 210 22.18 10.26 2.32
CA LEU A 210 21.03 9.55 1.76
C LEU A 210 19.78 10.43 1.65
N PHE A 211 19.58 11.36 2.57
CA PHE A 211 18.41 12.25 2.54
C PHE A 211 18.52 13.35 1.47
N ILE A 212 19.73 13.75 1.11
CA ILE A 212 19.99 14.79 0.09
C ILE A 212 19.93 14.20 -1.33
N ARG A 213 20.19 12.90 -1.49
CA ARG A 213 20.11 12.19 -2.77
C ARG A 213 18.67 11.98 -3.20
#